data_fb6577b91d8ab0d16e10a54b4c4b4acf
#
_entry.id   fb6577b91d8ab0d16e10a54b4c4b4acf
#
_cell.length_a   1.000
_cell.length_b   1.000
_cell.length_c   1.000
_cell.angle_alpha   90.00
_cell.angle_beta   90.00
_cell.angle_gamma   90.00
#
_symmetry.space_group_name_H-M   'P 1'
#
loop_
_entity.id
_entity.type
_entity.pdbx_description
1 polymer ?
#
loop_
_entity_poly.entity_id
_entity_poly.type
_entity_poly.pdbx_seq_one_letter_code
_entity_poly.pdbx_strand_id
1 'polypeptide(L)'
;LIKDYMIATGENEVYGPRLYITTGILYAMEPRQPIQQLHEISVPLMFWASRESGYMENFMTTKVIRSIGERFWGSEIAADFSTYEGKALAASMIQDRQYAKEALIFCDFSWPIIFSPVTQGNVGDPTFESRIFETVTGREMDETGLYHIGKRLFNLQRSILVREGYGGRKYDGLPEFCFTTPLKGDFGNPECLVPGEDGETISRKGMIVERHEFEKMRDEFYEIRDWDVTTGLQTGTQLEALDLSDVADLMDKDGLLSV
;
A
#
# COMPACT_ATOMS: atom_id res chain seq x y z
N LEU A 1 9.79 14.68 -6.65
CA LEU A 1 10.40 14.42 -7.94
C LEU A 1 9.53 13.54 -8.82
N ILE A 2 9.35 12.27 -8.52
CA ILE A 2 8.46 11.40 -9.32
C ILE A 2 6.99 11.69 -9.02
N LYS A 3 6.67 12.15 -7.82
CA LYS A 3 5.33 12.58 -7.42
C LYS A 3 4.78 13.71 -8.32
N ASP A 4 5.65 14.56 -8.84
CA ASP A 4 5.28 15.61 -9.80
C ASP A 4 4.92 15.03 -11.18
N TYR A 5 5.31 13.79 -11.45
CA TYR A 5 5.01 13.03 -12.65
C TYR A 5 3.96 11.94 -12.45
N MET A 6 3.28 11.91 -11.29
CA MET A 6 2.10 11.07 -11.18
C MET A 6 1.21 11.35 -12.38
N ILE A 7 0.96 10.28 -13.14
CA ILE A 7 0.15 10.32 -14.35
C ILE A 7 -1.28 10.70 -13.95
N ALA A 8 -1.48 11.97 -13.76
CA ALA A 8 -2.81 12.49 -13.65
C ALA A 8 -2.76 13.85 -14.30
N THR A 9 -3.38 13.94 -15.41
CA THR A 9 -3.80 15.22 -15.97
C THR A 9 -4.80 15.93 -15.08
N GLY A 10 -5.01 15.42 -13.85
CA GLY A 10 -5.99 15.88 -12.87
C GLY A 10 -7.42 15.41 -13.15
N GLU A 11 -7.67 14.76 -14.27
CA GLU A 11 -9.03 14.39 -14.67
C GLU A 11 -9.33 12.89 -14.50
N ASN A 12 -8.43 12.04 -14.99
CA ASN A 12 -8.55 10.60 -14.87
C ASN A 12 -7.31 10.05 -14.17
N GLU A 13 -7.52 9.05 -13.34
CA GLU A 13 -6.45 8.36 -12.64
C GLU A 13 -6.36 6.92 -13.10
N VAL A 14 -5.16 6.37 -12.94
CA VAL A 14 -4.96 4.93 -12.88
C VAL A 14 -4.34 4.69 -11.49
N TYR A 15 -5.03 3.93 -10.65
CA TYR A 15 -4.60 3.61 -9.28
C TYR A 15 -4.56 4.80 -8.29
N GLY A 16 -5.24 5.90 -8.59
CA GLY A 16 -5.11 7.14 -7.85
C GLY A 16 -5.78 7.15 -6.47
N PRO A 17 -5.27 8.01 -5.55
CA PRO A 17 -5.73 8.05 -4.16
C PRO A 17 -7.12 8.67 -3.99
N ARG A 18 -7.63 9.40 -4.97
CA ARG A 18 -9.00 9.93 -4.94
C ARG A 18 -10.05 8.82 -5.07
N LEU A 19 -9.68 7.70 -5.74
CA LEU A 19 -10.49 6.48 -5.86
C LEU A 19 -10.12 5.46 -4.80
N TYR A 20 -8.84 5.06 -4.77
CA TYR A 20 -8.33 4.01 -3.90
C TYR A 20 -7.54 4.63 -2.74
N ILE A 21 -8.22 5.08 -1.68
CA ILE A 21 -7.67 5.89 -0.58
C ILE A 21 -6.32 5.38 -0.08
N THR A 22 -6.16 4.05 0.08
CA THR A 22 -4.94 3.40 0.56
C THR A 22 -3.72 3.76 -0.29
N THR A 23 -3.90 3.94 -1.61
CA THR A 23 -2.80 4.28 -2.50
C THR A 23 -2.19 5.64 -2.21
N GLY A 24 -2.88 6.49 -1.46
CA GLY A 24 -2.35 7.77 -1.01
C GLY A 24 -1.07 7.62 -0.19
N ILE A 25 -1.05 6.68 0.77
CA ILE A 25 0.17 6.39 1.55
C ILE A 25 1.22 5.70 0.68
N LEU A 26 0.80 4.75 -0.17
CA LEU A 26 1.73 4.04 -1.05
C LEU A 26 2.49 4.99 -1.97
N TYR A 27 1.82 5.98 -2.55
CA TYR A 27 2.48 7.03 -3.33
C TYR A 27 3.32 7.99 -2.47
N ALA A 28 2.83 8.36 -1.28
CA ALA A 28 3.50 9.33 -0.44
C ALA A 28 4.85 8.84 0.07
N MET A 29 4.98 7.54 0.34
CA MET A 29 6.15 6.93 0.96
C MET A 29 7.21 6.43 -0.03
N GLU A 30 6.90 6.41 -1.32
CA GLU A 30 7.79 5.85 -2.34
C GLU A 30 8.46 6.94 -3.19
N PRO A 31 9.75 6.77 -3.53
CA PRO A 31 10.46 7.69 -4.43
C PRO A 31 10.12 7.47 -5.90
N ARG A 32 9.52 6.33 -6.22
CA ARG A 32 9.12 5.88 -7.55
C ARG A 32 7.63 5.54 -7.57
N GLN A 33 7.07 5.29 -8.75
CA GLN A 33 5.71 4.75 -8.83
C GLN A 33 5.72 3.30 -8.33
N PRO A 34 5.04 3.00 -7.21
CA PRO A 34 5.07 1.69 -6.59
C PRO A 34 4.05 0.74 -7.24
N ILE A 35 4.22 0.42 -8.52
CA ILE A 35 3.21 -0.22 -9.36
C ILE A 35 2.68 -1.54 -8.78
N GLN A 36 3.52 -2.36 -8.17
CA GLN A 36 3.11 -3.61 -7.56
C GLN A 36 2.20 -3.39 -6.34
N GLN A 37 2.56 -2.41 -5.51
CA GLN A 37 1.73 -2.02 -4.36
C GLN A 37 0.38 -1.47 -4.79
N LEU A 38 0.35 -0.67 -5.86
CA LEU A 38 -0.87 -0.09 -6.40
C LEU A 38 -1.79 -1.16 -7.00
N HIS A 39 -1.23 -2.15 -7.69
CA HIS A 39 -1.98 -3.28 -8.25
C HIS A 39 -2.65 -4.11 -7.17
N GLU A 40 -2.02 -4.26 -6.02
CA GLU A 40 -2.60 -5.05 -4.93
C GLU A 40 -3.94 -4.50 -4.45
N ILE A 41 -4.11 -3.18 -4.46
CA ILE A 41 -5.40 -2.55 -4.14
C ILE A 41 -6.29 -2.47 -5.38
N SER A 42 -5.76 -1.97 -6.49
CA SER A 42 -6.60 -1.57 -7.61
C SER A 42 -7.12 -2.74 -8.42
N VAL A 43 -6.31 -3.80 -8.64
CA VAL A 43 -6.71 -4.91 -9.51
C VAL A 43 -7.94 -5.65 -8.97
N PRO A 44 -8.00 -6.10 -7.70
CA PRO A 44 -9.21 -6.74 -7.17
C PRO A 44 -10.43 -5.80 -7.19
N LEU A 45 -10.22 -4.51 -6.93
CA LEU A 45 -11.31 -3.52 -6.97
C LEU A 45 -11.80 -3.22 -8.39
N MET A 46 -10.93 -3.25 -9.39
CA MET A 46 -11.34 -3.15 -10.80
C MET A 46 -12.17 -4.38 -11.24
N PHE A 47 -11.79 -5.58 -10.84
CA PHE A 47 -12.62 -6.79 -11.06
C PHE A 47 -13.97 -6.69 -10.33
N TRP A 48 -13.96 -6.25 -9.08
CA TRP A 48 -15.17 -6.03 -8.32
C TRP A 48 -16.09 -4.99 -8.99
N ALA A 49 -15.55 -3.82 -9.36
CA ALA A 49 -16.31 -2.75 -10.01
C ALA A 49 -16.88 -3.20 -11.37
N SER A 50 -16.12 -3.98 -12.15
CA SER A 50 -16.61 -4.52 -13.42
C SER A 50 -17.77 -5.51 -13.24
N ARG A 51 -17.78 -6.26 -12.11
CA ARG A 51 -18.91 -7.10 -11.74
C ARG A 51 -20.12 -6.27 -11.31
N GLU A 52 -19.94 -5.32 -10.38
CA GLU A 52 -21.01 -4.50 -9.84
C GLU A 52 -21.68 -3.63 -10.92
N SER A 53 -20.92 -3.19 -11.92
CA SER A 53 -21.46 -2.46 -13.09
C SER A 53 -22.12 -3.39 -14.13
N GLY A 54 -22.07 -4.69 -13.95
CA GLY A 54 -22.59 -5.67 -14.92
C GLY A 54 -21.78 -5.80 -16.20
N TYR A 55 -20.57 -5.24 -16.24
CA TYR A 55 -19.70 -5.30 -17.42
C TYR A 55 -19.07 -6.68 -17.60
N MET A 56 -18.69 -7.33 -16.51
CA MET A 56 -18.06 -8.65 -16.53
C MET A 56 -18.52 -9.49 -15.34
N GLU A 57 -19.09 -10.67 -15.62
CA GLU A 57 -19.33 -11.65 -14.56
C GLU A 57 -18.02 -12.31 -14.12
N ASN A 58 -17.73 -12.25 -12.81
CA ASN A 58 -16.54 -12.84 -12.22
C ASN A 58 -16.80 -13.23 -10.74
N PHE A 59 -15.82 -13.85 -10.08
CA PHE A 59 -15.93 -14.30 -8.69
C PHE A 59 -15.69 -13.19 -7.65
N MET A 60 -15.27 -11.99 -8.05
CA MET A 60 -14.90 -10.90 -7.14
C MET A 60 -16.15 -10.21 -6.59
N THR A 61 -16.72 -10.79 -5.54
CA THR A 61 -17.86 -10.23 -4.82
C THR A 61 -17.39 -9.31 -3.68
N THR A 62 -18.27 -8.49 -3.12
CA THR A 62 -17.98 -7.69 -1.92
C THR A 62 -17.47 -8.56 -0.77
N LYS A 63 -18.04 -9.77 -0.60
CA LYS A 63 -17.55 -10.72 0.40
C LYS A 63 -16.10 -11.11 0.16
N VAL A 64 -15.70 -11.36 -1.08
CA VAL A 64 -14.29 -11.69 -1.43
C VAL A 64 -13.38 -10.51 -1.13
N ILE A 65 -13.76 -9.28 -1.51
CA ILE A 65 -12.96 -8.07 -1.18
C ILE A 65 -12.79 -7.90 0.33
N ARG A 66 -13.85 -8.06 1.12
CA ARG A 66 -13.76 -7.97 2.59
C ARG A 66 -12.87 -9.08 3.17
N SER A 67 -12.97 -10.30 2.64
CA SER A 67 -12.07 -11.39 3.05
C SER A 67 -10.62 -11.15 2.66
N ILE A 68 -10.35 -10.47 1.54
CA ILE A 68 -9.02 -9.98 1.18
C ILE A 68 -8.57 -8.93 2.20
N GLY A 69 -9.43 -7.97 2.54
CA GLY A 69 -9.17 -6.96 3.58
C GLY A 69 -8.75 -7.60 4.90
N GLU A 70 -9.53 -8.54 5.40
CA GLU A 70 -9.24 -9.28 6.64
C GLU A 70 -7.90 -10.02 6.57
N ARG A 71 -7.65 -10.72 5.46
CA ARG A 71 -6.48 -11.61 5.37
C ARG A 71 -5.19 -10.88 4.99
N PHE A 72 -5.26 -9.87 4.14
CA PHE A 72 -4.09 -9.25 3.52
C PHE A 72 -3.88 -7.79 3.88
N TRP A 73 -4.93 -7.08 4.31
CA TRP A 73 -4.87 -5.64 4.61
C TRP A 73 -5.11 -5.33 6.09
N GLY A 74 -5.16 -6.37 6.94
CA GLY A 74 -5.21 -6.27 8.38
C GLY A 74 -6.62 -6.22 9.00
N SER A 75 -7.66 -5.88 8.21
CA SER A 75 -9.04 -5.91 8.69
C SER A 75 -10.04 -5.75 7.54
N GLU A 76 -11.30 -6.16 7.77
CA GLU A 76 -12.37 -5.94 6.79
C GLU A 76 -12.63 -4.45 6.51
N ILE A 77 -12.40 -3.54 7.49
CA ILE A 77 -12.61 -2.11 7.31
C ILE A 77 -11.64 -1.51 6.28
N ALA A 78 -10.49 -2.15 6.06
CA ALA A 78 -9.58 -1.74 4.98
C ALA A 78 -10.22 -1.82 3.58
N ALA A 79 -11.26 -2.66 3.44
CA ALA A 79 -12.05 -2.83 2.21
C ALA A 79 -13.24 -1.86 2.09
N ASP A 80 -13.49 -1.02 3.08
CA ASP A 80 -14.50 0.05 3.04
C ASP A 80 -13.87 1.37 2.57
N PHE A 81 -14.20 1.83 1.39
CA PHE A 81 -13.64 3.06 0.79
C PHE A 81 -14.51 4.31 1.04
N SER A 82 -15.51 4.23 1.93
CA SER A 82 -16.21 5.40 2.48
C SER A 82 -15.41 6.08 3.59
N THR A 83 -14.43 5.38 4.19
CA THR A 83 -13.63 5.83 5.33
C THR A 83 -12.12 5.72 5.06
N TYR A 84 -11.32 6.48 5.82
CA TYR A 84 -9.86 6.38 5.87
C TYR A 84 -9.36 5.39 6.92
N GLU A 85 -10.24 4.89 7.76
CA GLU A 85 -9.92 3.92 8.82
C GLU A 85 -9.33 2.62 8.24
N GLY A 86 -8.29 2.09 8.88
CA GLY A 86 -7.59 0.85 8.47
C GLY A 86 -6.69 0.99 7.24
N LYS A 87 -6.66 2.15 6.57
CA LYS A 87 -5.88 2.32 5.34
C LYS A 87 -4.38 2.44 5.58
N ALA A 88 -3.96 3.02 6.70
CA ALA A 88 -2.56 3.09 7.10
C ALA A 88 -1.98 1.69 7.36
N LEU A 89 -2.72 0.85 8.08
CA LEU A 89 -2.34 -0.55 8.32
C LEU A 89 -2.27 -1.33 7.00
N ALA A 90 -3.30 -1.21 6.16
CA ALA A 90 -3.33 -1.85 4.85
C ALA A 90 -2.10 -1.46 4.00
N ALA A 91 -1.77 -0.17 3.95
CA ALA A 91 -0.61 0.32 3.20
C ALA A 91 0.70 -0.29 3.73
N SER A 92 0.86 -0.39 5.05
CA SER A 92 2.08 -0.98 5.64
C SER A 92 2.21 -2.47 5.31
N MET A 93 1.14 -3.25 5.41
CA MET A 93 1.14 -4.68 5.10
C MET A 93 1.40 -4.94 3.61
N ILE A 94 0.80 -4.14 2.73
CA ILE A 94 1.03 -4.20 1.28
C ILE A 94 2.49 -3.92 0.97
N GLN A 95 3.08 -2.86 1.54
CA GLN A 95 4.49 -2.53 1.32
C GLN A 95 5.41 -3.68 1.74
N ASP A 96 5.24 -4.20 2.95
CA ASP A 96 6.09 -5.28 3.46
C ASP A 96 6.03 -6.51 2.54
N ARG A 97 4.84 -6.90 2.09
CA ARG A 97 4.68 -8.01 1.15
C ARG A 97 5.29 -7.71 -0.21
N GLN A 98 5.04 -6.53 -0.77
CA GLN A 98 5.53 -6.21 -2.12
C GLN A 98 7.05 -6.04 -2.16
N TYR A 99 7.67 -5.50 -1.12
CA TYR A 99 9.13 -5.48 -1.01
C TYR A 99 9.72 -6.89 -0.89
N ALA A 100 9.07 -7.80 -0.16
CA ALA A 100 9.47 -9.20 -0.13
C ALA A 100 9.34 -9.87 -1.52
N LYS A 101 8.24 -9.65 -2.24
CA LYS A 101 8.03 -10.15 -3.61
C LYS A 101 9.08 -9.59 -4.58
N GLU A 102 9.36 -8.30 -4.52
CA GLU A 102 10.39 -7.67 -5.36
C GLU A 102 11.78 -8.27 -5.10
N ALA A 103 12.13 -8.54 -3.84
CA ALA A 103 13.38 -9.19 -3.48
C ALA A 103 13.47 -10.63 -4.01
N LEU A 104 12.35 -11.32 -4.13
CA LEU A 104 12.25 -12.65 -4.73
C LEU A 104 12.11 -12.62 -6.26
N ILE A 105 12.08 -11.43 -6.88
CA ILE A 105 11.92 -11.22 -8.33
C ILE A 105 10.61 -11.84 -8.86
N PHE A 106 9.56 -11.81 -8.07
CA PHE A 106 8.25 -12.28 -8.51
C PHE A 106 7.54 -11.25 -9.39
N CYS A 107 7.03 -11.69 -10.51
CA CYS A 107 6.24 -10.86 -11.40
C CYS A 107 4.85 -10.63 -10.81
N ASP A 108 4.48 -9.38 -10.66
CA ASP A 108 3.20 -8.95 -10.09
C ASP A 108 1.99 -9.44 -10.92
N PHE A 109 2.07 -9.38 -12.24
CA PHE A 109 1.00 -9.85 -13.12
C PHE A 109 0.84 -11.38 -13.14
N SER A 110 1.92 -12.12 -12.98
CA SER A 110 1.90 -13.58 -12.96
C SER A 110 1.61 -14.13 -11.56
N TRP A 111 1.60 -13.28 -10.57
CA TRP A 111 1.55 -13.66 -9.17
C TRP A 111 0.60 -12.80 -8.33
N PRO A 112 -0.69 -12.71 -8.67
CA PRO A 112 -1.68 -12.04 -7.84
C PRO A 112 -2.07 -12.95 -6.68
N ILE A 113 -1.29 -12.94 -5.60
CA ILE A 113 -1.44 -13.90 -4.51
C ILE A 113 -2.66 -13.63 -3.62
N ILE A 114 -3.20 -12.41 -3.65
CA ILE A 114 -4.27 -11.99 -2.74
C ILE A 114 -5.65 -12.53 -3.13
N PHE A 115 -5.84 -13.01 -4.34
CA PHE A 115 -7.07 -13.65 -4.78
C PHE A 115 -6.80 -14.77 -5.79
N SER A 116 -7.70 -15.76 -5.84
CA SER A 116 -7.58 -16.88 -6.78
C SER A 116 -8.94 -17.51 -7.04
N PRO A 117 -9.25 -17.89 -8.28
CA PRO A 117 -10.50 -18.59 -8.60
C PRO A 117 -10.53 -20.03 -8.09
N VAL A 118 -9.40 -20.56 -7.65
CA VAL A 118 -9.27 -21.98 -7.27
C VAL A 118 -9.07 -22.21 -5.77
N THR A 119 -8.94 -21.15 -4.97
CA THR A 119 -8.84 -21.24 -3.52
C THR A 119 -10.21 -21.15 -2.84
N GLN A 120 -10.31 -21.67 -1.62
CA GLN A 120 -11.53 -21.58 -0.85
C GLN A 120 -11.87 -20.12 -0.57
N GLY A 121 -13.08 -19.70 -0.87
CA GLY A 121 -13.54 -18.32 -0.69
C GLY A 121 -12.92 -17.33 -1.67
N ASN A 122 -12.17 -17.79 -2.66
CA ASN A 122 -11.48 -16.99 -3.66
C ASN A 122 -10.43 -16.00 -3.09
N VAL A 123 -10.04 -16.16 -1.84
CA VAL A 123 -8.93 -15.44 -1.21
C VAL A 123 -7.63 -16.17 -1.49
N GLY A 124 -6.56 -15.44 -1.77
CA GLY A 124 -5.26 -16.01 -2.08
C GLY A 124 -4.60 -16.73 -0.88
N ASP A 125 -3.47 -17.32 -1.13
CA ASP A 125 -2.68 -18.03 -0.11
C ASP A 125 -1.37 -17.28 0.18
N PRO A 126 -1.31 -16.49 1.29
CA PRO A 126 -0.13 -15.68 1.61
C PRO A 126 1.08 -16.50 2.05
N THR A 127 0.91 -17.80 2.30
CA THR A 127 2.03 -18.69 2.64
C THR A 127 2.78 -19.20 1.41
N PHE A 128 2.29 -18.89 0.21
CA PHE A 128 2.81 -19.48 -1.01
C PHE A 128 4.21 -18.99 -1.36
N GLU A 129 4.49 -17.71 -1.17
CA GLU A 129 5.82 -17.11 -1.39
C GLU A 129 6.86 -17.65 -0.42
N SER A 130 6.52 -17.78 0.87
CA SER A 130 7.42 -18.35 1.87
C SER A 130 7.74 -19.81 1.57
N ARG A 131 6.77 -20.61 1.13
CA ARG A 131 6.99 -22.00 0.71
C ARG A 131 7.87 -22.13 -0.53
N ILE A 132 7.77 -21.21 -1.48
CA ILE A 132 8.68 -21.19 -2.64
C ILE A 132 10.10 -20.84 -2.18
N PHE A 133 10.24 -19.80 -1.34
CA PHE A 133 11.54 -19.44 -0.78
C PHE A 133 12.20 -20.64 -0.08
N GLU A 134 11.46 -21.32 0.79
CA GLU A 134 11.94 -22.50 1.50
C GLU A 134 12.33 -23.63 0.54
N THR A 135 11.48 -23.91 -0.46
CA THR A 135 11.74 -24.95 -1.45
C THR A 135 13.01 -24.71 -2.27
N VAL A 136 13.24 -23.45 -2.65
CA VAL A 136 14.39 -23.07 -3.50
C VAL A 136 15.68 -22.95 -2.70
N THR A 137 15.61 -22.43 -1.47
CA THR A 137 16.79 -22.11 -0.68
C THR A 137 17.15 -23.16 0.36
N GLY A 138 16.21 -24.05 0.70
CA GLY A 138 16.35 -25.00 1.81
C GLY A 138 16.33 -24.33 3.20
N ARG A 139 15.96 -23.05 3.30
CA ARG A 139 15.84 -22.29 4.55
C ARG A 139 14.40 -22.21 4.98
N GLU A 140 14.13 -22.58 6.22
CA GLU A 140 12.80 -22.40 6.80
C GLU A 140 12.39 -20.90 6.75
N MET A 141 11.17 -20.66 6.31
CA MET A 141 10.59 -19.33 6.17
C MET A 141 9.08 -19.40 6.31
N ASP A 142 8.54 -18.69 7.26
CA ASP A 142 7.09 -18.48 7.33
C ASP A 142 6.69 -17.14 6.71
N GLU A 143 5.39 -16.87 6.66
CA GLU A 143 4.83 -15.61 6.15
C GLU A 143 5.37 -14.40 6.92
N THR A 144 5.42 -14.49 8.24
CA THR A 144 5.87 -13.41 9.11
C THR A 144 7.34 -13.07 8.88
N GLY A 145 8.20 -14.09 8.79
CA GLY A 145 9.62 -13.91 8.49
C GLY A 145 9.86 -13.29 7.12
N LEU A 146 9.07 -13.69 6.11
CA LEU A 146 9.17 -13.12 4.77
C LEU A 146 8.78 -11.63 4.76
N TYR A 147 7.68 -11.26 5.42
CA TYR A 147 7.26 -9.86 5.49
C TYR A 147 8.19 -9.02 6.37
N HIS A 148 8.83 -9.61 7.37
CA HIS A 148 9.91 -8.95 8.12
C HIS A 148 11.08 -8.56 7.20
N ILE A 149 11.46 -9.43 6.25
CA ILE A 149 12.47 -9.08 5.22
C ILE A 149 11.98 -7.90 4.39
N GLY A 150 10.71 -7.89 3.95
CA GLY A 150 10.14 -6.77 3.21
C GLY A 150 10.15 -5.47 4.01
N LYS A 151 9.73 -5.52 5.28
CA LYS A 151 9.79 -4.37 6.21
C LYS A 151 11.21 -3.84 6.37
N ARG A 152 12.20 -4.74 6.50
CA ARG A 152 13.62 -4.38 6.58
C ARG A 152 14.10 -3.67 5.31
N LEU A 153 13.78 -4.20 4.13
CA LEU A 153 14.17 -3.62 2.85
C LEU A 153 13.54 -2.23 2.63
N PHE A 154 12.27 -2.08 2.95
CA PHE A 154 11.59 -0.78 2.89
C PHE A 154 12.26 0.26 3.79
N ASN A 155 12.59 -0.13 5.04
CA ASN A 155 13.26 0.77 5.97
C ASN A 155 14.70 1.11 5.56
N LEU A 156 15.44 0.17 4.97
CA LEU A 156 16.75 0.43 4.39
C LEU A 156 16.66 1.45 3.24
N GLN A 157 15.69 1.28 2.33
CA GLN A 157 15.44 2.26 1.27
C GLN A 157 15.10 3.64 1.86
N ARG A 158 14.27 3.70 2.91
CA ARG A 158 13.93 4.94 3.61
C ARG A 158 15.18 5.63 4.16
N SER A 159 16.06 4.89 4.82
CA SER A 159 17.32 5.45 5.33
C SER A 159 18.20 6.04 4.23
N ILE A 160 18.30 5.38 3.08
CA ILE A 160 19.02 5.89 1.91
C ILE A 160 18.40 7.23 1.43
N LEU A 161 17.08 7.30 1.32
CA LEU A 161 16.38 8.51 0.89
C LEU A 161 16.57 9.67 1.87
N VAL A 162 16.50 9.41 3.17
CA VAL A 162 16.75 10.41 4.21
C VAL A 162 18.18 10.95 4.09
N ARG A 163 19.17 10.08 3.93
CA ARG A 163 20.57 10.46 3.71
C ARG A 163 20.78 11.33 2.47
N GLU A 164 20.03 11.07 1.41
CA GLU A 164 20.07 11.86 0.18
C GLU A 164 19.23 13.14 0.24
N GLY A 165 18.59 13.42 1.39
CA GLY A 165 17.78 14.60 1.62
C GLY A 165 16.34 14.53 1.10
N TYR A 166 15.84 13.33 0.78
CA TYR A 166 14.49 13.10 0.24
C TYR A 166 13.53 12.41 1.22
N GLY A 167 13.91 12.26 2.46
CA GLY A 167 13.08 11.63 3.48
C GLY A 167 12.41 12.64 4.42
N GLY A 168 11.49 12.12 5.24
CA GLY A 168 10.79 12.87 6.26
C GLY A 168 9.48 13.50 5.79
N ARG A 169 8.71 13.97 6.77
CA ARG A 169 7.32 14.44 6.62
C ARG A 169 7.12 15.45 5.48
N LYS A 170 8.12 16.30 5.25
CA LYS A 170 8.09 17.32 4.18
C LYS A 170 7.91 16.70 2.78
N TYR A 171 8.46 15.52 2.59
CA TYR A 171 8.44 14.84 1.30
C TYR A 171 7.34 13.78 1.18
N ASP A 172 6.74 13.38 2.31
CA ASP A 172 5.72 12.34 2.40
C ASP A 172 4.32 12.93 2.20
N GLY A 173 4.08 13.42 1.01
CA GLY A 173 2.83 14.06 0.61
C GLY A 173 2.38 13.66 -0.78
N LEU A 174 1.20 14.11 -1.15
CA LEU A 174 0.63 13.97 -2.48
C LEU A 174 0.71 15.29 -3.25
N PRO A 175 0.69 15.26 -4.59
CA PRO A 175 0.54 16.46 -5.40
C PRO A 175 -0.76 17.21 -5.06
N GLU A 176 -0.73 18.53 -5.17
CA GLU A 176 -1.83 19.40 -4.76
C GLU A 176 -3.16 19.07 -5.48
N PHE A 177 -3.10 18.62 -6.72
CA PHE A 177 -4.32 18.27 -7.46
C PHE A 177 -5.13 17.14 -6.81
N CYS A 178 -4.50 16.24 -6.05
CA CYS A 178 -5.22 15.20 -5.30
C CYS A 178 -6.20 15.78 -4.29
N PHE A 179 -5.89 16.95 -3.76
CA PHE A 179 -6.67 17.66 -2.73
C PHE A 179 -7.61 18.73 -3.29
N THR A 180 -7.47 19.11 -4.56
CA THR A 180 -8.17 20.27 -5.13
C THR A 180 -8.95 19.96 -6.40
N THR A 181 -8.63 18.89 -7.10
CA THR A 181 -9.24 18.55 -8.38
C THR A 181 -10.13 17.31 -8.23
N PRO A 182 -11.46 17.44 -8.41
CA PRO A 182 -12.37 16.31 -8.31
C PRO A 182 -12.07 15.20 -9.32
N LEU A 183 -12.16 13.94 -8.89
CA LEU A 183 -12.00 12.77 -9.72
C LEU A 183 -13.10 12.71 -10.79
N LYS A 184 -12.73 12.60 -12.06
CA LYS A 184 -13.68 12.48 -13.17
C LYS A 184 -13.90 11.03 -13.60
N GLY A 185 -12.91 10.19 -13.50
CA GLY A 185 -12.99 8.79 -13.88
C GLY A 185 -11.65 8.06 -13.63
N ASP A 186 -11.70 6.75 -13.75
CA ASP A 186 -10.54 5.85 -13.71
C ASP A 186 -10.57 4.96 -14.94
N PHE A 187 -9.41 4.57 -15.45
CA PHE A 187 -9.29 3.81 -16.69
C PHE A 187 -10.02 2.47 -16.64
N GLY A 188 -9.90 1.75 -15.52
CA GLY A 188 -10.51 0.42 -15.35
C GLY A 188 -11.84 0.45 -14.60
N ASN A 189 -12.27 1.64 -14.14
CA ASN A 189 -13.46 1.83 -13.33
C ASN A 189 -14.08 3.22 -13.61
N PRO A 190 -14.67 3.42 -14.79
CA PRO A 190 -15.11 4.75 -15.24
C PRO A 190 -16.12 5.43 -14.33
N GLU A 191 -16.95 4.66 -13.61
CA GLU A 191 -17.94 5.17 -12.65
C GLU A 191 -17.36 5.31 -11.23
N CYS A 192 -16.06 5.02 -11.06
CA CYS A 192 -15.35 5.14 -9.79
C CYS A 192 -16.02 4.39 -8.64
N LEU A 193 -16.52 3.19 -8.92
CA LEU A 193 -17.23 2.36 -7.95
C LEU A 193 -16.24 1.71 -6.97
N VAL A 194 -16.59 1.72 -5.71
CA VAL A 194 -15.84 1.03 -4.62
C VAL A 194 -16.83 0.51 -3.57
N PRO A 195 -16.45 -0.50 -2.78
CA PRO A 195 -17.24 -0.92 -1.62
C PRO A 195 -17.25 0.18 -0.56
N GLY A 196 -18.41 0.49 -0.01
CA GLY A 196 -18.61 1.37 1.14
C GLY A 196 -18.90 0.60 2.42
N GLU A 197 -19.46 1.30 3.41
CA GLU A 197 -19.93 0.75 4.67
C GLU A 197 -20.89 -0.42 4.41
N ASP A 198 -20.78 -1.49 5.19
CA ASP A 198 -21.55 -2.72 5.01
C ASP A 198 -21.47 -3.35 3.60
N GLY A 199 -20.55 -2.88 2.77
CA GLY A 199 -20.29 -3.44 1.44
C GLY A 199 -21.26 -2.97 0.36
N GLU A 200 -21.96 -1.90 0.59
CA GLU A 200 -22.74 -1.23 -0.45
C GLU A 200 -21.85 -0.70 -1.58
N THR A 201 -22.39 -0.55 -2.76
CA THR A 201 -21.68 0.04 -3.89
C THR A 201 -21.80 1.56 -3.84
N ILE A 202 -20.69 2.25 -3.65
CA ILE A 202 -20.61 3.71 -3.69
C ILE A 202 -19.77 4.18 -4.88
N SER A 203 -19.96 5.42 -5.33
CA SER A 203 -19.12 6.07 -6.32
C SER A 203 -18.28 7.17 -5.67
N ARG A 204 -16.99 7.17 -5.96
CA ARG A 204 -16.09 8.26 -5.57
C ARG A 204 -15.90 9.30 -6.69
N LYS A 205 -16.70 9.23 -7.75
CA LYS A 205 -16.70 10.25 -8.82
C LYS A 205 -17.02 11.63 -8.24
N GLY A 206 -16.20 12.61 -8.56
CA GLY A 206 -16.30 13.96 -7.99
C GLY A 206 -15.63 14.16 -6.63
N MET A 207 -15.06 13.09 -6.04
CA MET A 207 -14.36 13.21 -4.77
C MET A 207 -12.90 13.70 -4.95
N ILE A 208 -12.36 14.27 -3.90
CA ILE A 208 -10.95 14.60 -3.71
C ILE A 208 -10.40 13.77 -2.55
N VAL A 209 -9.10 13.85 -2.33
CA VAL A 209 -8.51 13.37 -1.08
C VAL A 209 -8.74 14.44 -0.01
N GLU A 210 -9.37 14.07 1.08
CA GLU A 210 -9.56 14.97 2.22
C GLU A 210 -8.21 15.17 2.94
N ARG A 211 -7.66 16.39 2.88
CA ARG A 211 -6.30 16.68 3.37
C ARG A 211 -6.11 16.30 4.83
N HIS A 212 -7.05 16.65 5.69
CA HIS A 212 -6.98 16.34 7.12
C HIS A 212 -6.97 14.83 7.38
N GLU A 213 -7.82 14.08 6.68
CA GLU A 213 -7.87 12.63 6.80
C GLU A 213 -6.61 11.96 6.25
N PHE A 214 -6.06 12.48 5.15
CA PHE A 214 -4.77 12.00 4.64
C PHE A 214 -3.63 12.24 5.64
N GLU A 215 -3.58 13.41 6.27
CA GLU A 215 -2.56 13.73 7.27
C GLU A 215 -2.67 12.81 8.49
N LYS A 216 -3.88 12.56 8.97
CA LYS A 216 -4.15 11.60 10.05
C LYS A 216 -3.73 10.19 9.66
N MET A 217 -4.12 9.71 8.48
CA MET A 217 -3.72 8.40 7.97
C MET A 217 -2.19 8.26 7.85
N ARG A 218 -1.49 9.34 7.46
CA ARG A 218 -0.02 9.38 7.43
C ARG A 218 0.58 9.29 8.83
N ASP A 219 0.00 9.97 9.81
CA ASP A 219 0.45 9.92 11.20
C ASP A 219 0.29 8.49 11.76
N GLU A 220 -0.86 7.86 11.55
CA GLU A 220 -1.09 6.44 11.88
C GLU A 220 -0.06 5.51 11.20
N PHE A 221 0.28 5.78 9.95
CA PHE A 221 1.31 5.00 9.24
C PHE A 221 2.69 5.15 9.89
N TYR A 222 3.08 6.35 10.32
CA TYR A 222 4.33 6.56 11.04
C TYR A 222 4.35 5.81 12.37
N GLU A 223 3.26 5.85 13.14
CA GLU A 223 3.12 5.07 14.39
C GLU A 223 3.27 3.57 14.13
N ILE A 224 2.64 3.01 13.09
CA ILE A 224 2.75 1.59 12.70
C ILE A 224 4.21 1.24 12.33
N ARG A 225 4.94 2.19 11.77
CA ARG A 225 6.34 2.02 11.36
C ARG A 225 7.34 2.29 12.49
N ASP A 226 6.92 2.70 13.67
CA ASP A 226 7.77 3.18 14.76
C ASP A 226 8.67 4.35 14.31
N TRP A 227 8.12 5.25 13.47
CA TRP A 227 8.76 6.48 13.05
C TRP A 227 8.23 7.66 13.87
N ASP A 228 9.02 8.71 13.97
CA ASP A 228 8.57 9.95 14.63
C ASP A 228 7.48 10.65 13.80
N VAL A 229 6.32 10.85 14.43
CA VAL A 229 5.15 11.44 13.76
C VAL A 229 5.41 12.89 13.31
N THR A 230 6.21 13.64 14.05
CA THR A 230 6.48 15.05 13.75
C THR A 230 7.40 15.24 12.55
N THR A 231 8.43 14.42 12.48
CA THR A 231 9.49 14.54 11.46
C THR A 231 9.35 13.55 10.32
N GLY A 232 8.66 12.41 10.53
CA GLY A 232 8.64 11.29 9.62
C GLY A 232 9.98 10.56 9.51
N LEU A 233 10.90 10.81 10.45
CA LEU A 233 12.19 10.14 10.52
C LEU A 233 12.08 8.83 11.28
N GLN A 234 12.95 7.90 10.94
CA GLN A 234 13.08 6.63 11.62
C GLN A 234 13.72 6.81 13.01
N THR A 235 13.45 5.86 13.92
CA THR A 235 14.11 5.78 15.22
C THR A 235 15.24 4.76 15.18
N GLY A 236 16.29 4.95 15.99
CA GLY A 236 17.39 3.99 16.12
C GLY A 236 16.87 2.62 16.57
N THR A 237 15.99 2.59 17.58
CA THR A 237 15.39 1.37 18.10
C THR A 237 14.64 0.57 17.03
N GLN A 238 13.92 1.26 16.13
CA GLN A 238 13.21 0.59 15.04
C GLN A 238 14.18 -0.05 14.03
N LEU A 239 15.25 0.65 13.67
CA LEU A 239 16.27 0.10 12.77
C LEU A 239 17.00 -1.09 13.40
N GLU A 240 17.35 -1.03 14.68
CA GLU A 240 17.94 -2.15 15.41
C GLU A 240 17.03 -3.37 15.43
N ALA A 241 15.72 -3.18 15.68
CA ALA A 241 14.73 -4.26 15.67
C ALA A 241 14.57 -4.93 14.29
N LEU A 242 15.06 -4.29 13.23
CA LEU A 242 15.07 -4.79 11.86
C LEU A 242 16.45 -5.33 11.43
N ASP A 243 17.35 -5.61 12.34
CA ASP A 243 18.74 -6.03 12.05
C ASP A 243 19.49 -5.03 11.15
N LEU A 244 19.27 -3.73 11.35
CA LEU A 244 19.90 -2.61 10.64
C LEU A 244 20.70 -1.71 11.61
N SER A 245 21.37 -2.32 12.62
CA SER A 245 22.11 -1.57 13.63
C SER A 245 23.25 -0.75 13.02
N ASP A 246 23.93 -1.27 12.00
CA ASP A 246 24.96 -0.55 11.25
C ASP A 246 24.41 0.68 10.50
N VAL A 247 23.18 0.58 10.01
CA VAL A 247 22.47 1.70 9.40
C VAL A 247 22.04 2.71 10.46
N ALA A 248 21.55 2.24 11.62
CA ALA A 248 21.19 3.11 12.75
C ALA A 248 22.38 3.95 13.20
N ASP A 249 23.56 3.32 13.39
CA ASP A 249 24.80 4.00 13.78
C ASP A 249 25.22 5.09 12.78
N LEU A 250 25.10 4.79 11.47
CA LEU A 250 25.41 5.76 10.42
C LEU A 250 24.43 6.95 10.42
N MET A 251 23.14 6.66 10.53
CA MET A 251 22.10 7.67 10.53
C MET A 251 22.16 8.57 11.77
N ASP A 252 22.45 7.98 12.95
CA ASP A 252 22.65 8.73 14.20
C ASP A 252 23.86 9.67 14.10
N LYS A 253 24.99 9.17 13.61
CA LYS A 253 26.20 9.97 13.39
C LYS A 253 25.96 11.17 12.48
N ASP A 254 25.11 11.03 11.49
CA ASP A 254 24.76 12.08 10.52
C ASP A 254 23.61 12.99 11.04
N GLY A 255 23.04 12.70 12.23
CA GLY A 255 21.93 13.45 12.83
C GLY A 255 20.62 13.30 12.05
N LEU A 256 20.38 12.13 11.47
CA LEU A 256 19.26 11.83 10.57
C LEU A 256 18.21 10.91 11.18
N LEU A 257 18.35 10.54 12.46
CA LEU A 257 17.33 9.85 13.23
C LEU A 257 16.47 10.81 14.06
N SER A 258 15.29 10.37 14.41
CA SER A 258 14.53 11.02 15.46
C SER A 258 15.08 10.59 16.83
N VAL A 259 15.16 11.54 17.75
CA VAL A 259 15.65 11.35 19.13
C VAL A 259 14.54 10.78 20.00
#